data_751a5c53fc51e985a2ba694e09986b22
#
_entry.id   751a5c53fc51e985a2ba694e09986b22
#
_cell.length_a   1.000
_cell.length_b   1.000
_cell.length_c   1.000
_cell.angle_alpha   90.00
_cell.angle_beta   90.00
_cell.angle_gamma   90.00
#
_symmetry.space_group_name_H-M   'P 1'
#
loop_
_entity.id
_entity.type
_entity.pdbx_description
1 polymer ?
#
loop_
_entity_poly.entity_id
_entity_poly.type
_entity_poly.pdbx_seq_one_letter_code
_entity_poly.pdbx_strand_id
1 'polypeptide(L)' 'MRICDFTKPELDKFRDQCNFTEDERQCFDLKAKGLTNIQLSMQLNMSESKVSMTMKRVRTKVTKILDWTV' A
#
# COMPACT_ATOMS: atom_id res chain seq x y z
N MET A 1 8.08 -3.01 7.99
CA MET A 1 7.82 -1.80 7.19
C MET A 1 6.38 -1.35 7.38
N ARG A 2 6.18 -0.11 7.70
CA ARG A 2 4.85 0.50 7.83
C ARG A 2 4.70 1.58 6.78
N ILE A 3 3.68 1.47 5.95
CA ILE A 3 3.44 2.44 4.88
C ILE A 3 3.15 3.84 5.44
N CYS A 4 2.44 3.92 6.56
CA CYS A 4 2.13 5.21 7.18
C CYS A 4 3.36 5.93 7.79
N ASP A 5 4.49 5.24 7.90
CA ASP A 5 5.72 5.85 8.42
C ASP A 5 6.51 6.61 7.35
N PHE A 6 6.16 6.44 6.08
CA PHE A 6 6.80 7.18 5.00
C PHE A 6 6.29 8.61 4.93
N THR A 7 7.17 9.53 4.50
CA THR A 7 6.77 10.92 4.29
C THR A 7 5.87 11.03 3.06
N LYS A 8 5.14 12.16 2.96
CA LYS A 8 4.26 12.38 1.82
C LYS A 8 5.00 12.35 0.47
N PRO A 9 6.18 12.98 0.31
CA PRO A 9 6.94 12.85 -0.94
C PRO A 9 7.33 11.41 -1.26
N GLU A 10 7.67 10.62 -0.25
CA GLU A 10 7.99 9.20 -0.46
C GLU A 10 6.77 8.42 -0.93
N LEU A 11 5.61 8.67 -0.33
CA LEU A 11 4.36 8.02 -0.72
C LEU A 11 3.98 8.36 -2.16
N ASP A 12 4.13 9.61 -2.56
CA ASP A 12 3.86 10.05 -3.93
C ASP A 12 4.80 9.37 -4.92
N LYS A 13 6.07 9.23 -4.55
CA LYS A 13 7.05 8.52 -5.37
C LYS A 13 6.65 7.06 -5.59
N PHE A 14 6.21 6.40 -4.54
CA PHE A 14 5.76 5.01 -4.65
C PHE A 14 4.54 4.89 -5.55
N ARG A 15 3.58 5.80 -5.46
CA ARG A 15 2.41 5.79 -6.34
C ARG A 15 2.80 5.88 -7.80
N ASP A 16 3.77 6.74 -8.12
CA ASP A 16 4.22 6.93 -9.51
C ASP A 16 5.00 5.74 -10.03
N GLN A 17 5.86 5.16 -9.20
CA GLN A 17 6.84 4.17 -9.65
C GLN A 17 6.39 2.72 -9.50
N CYS A 18 5.51 2.43 -8.55
CA CYS A 18 5.11 1.05 -8.26
C CYS A 18 4.10 0.47 -9.24
N ASN A 19 3.47 1.31 -10.05
CA ASN A 19 2.49 0.84 -11.04
C ASN A 19 1.41 -0.04 -10.41
N PHE A 20 0.78 0.46 -9.36
CA PHE A 20 -0.25 -0.26 -8.63
C PHE A 20 -1.50 -0.50 -9.48
N THR A 21 -2.14 -1.66 -9.30
CA THR A 21 -3.50 -1.86 -9.77
C THR A 21 -4.45 -0.99 -8.95
N GLU A 22 -5.71 -0.87 -9.38
CA GLU A 22 -6.67 -0.05 -8.67
C GLU A 22 -6.85 -0.50 -7.22
N ASP A 23 -7.01 -1.82 -6.99
CA ASP A 23 -7.14 -2.35 -5.63
C ASP A 23 -5.90 -2.06 -4.80
N GLU A 24 -4.72 -2.27 -5.38
CA GLU A 24 -3.46 -2.01 -4.69
C GLU A 24 -3.31 -0.54 -4.33
N ARG A 25 -3.66 0.36 -5.23
CA ARG A 25 -3.58 1.80 -4.99
C ARG A 25 -4.53 2.23 -3.88
N GLN A 26 -5.75 1.72 -3.87
CA GLN A 26 -6.73 2.04 -2.83
C GLN A 26 -6.24 1.56 -1.47
N CYS A 27 -5.75 0.34 -1.39
CA CYS A 27 -5.19 -0.19 -0.15
C CYS A 27 -3.98 0.62 0.30
N PHE A 28 -3.09 0.97 -0.61
CA PHE A 28 -1.91 1.78 -0.32
C PHE A 28 -2.30 3.14 0.25
N ASP A 29 -3.23 3.84 -0.40
CA ASP A 29 -3.66 5.17 0.02
C ASP A 29 -4.28 5.16 1.42
N LEU A 30 -5.16 4.20 1.69
CA LEU A 30 -5.81 4.09 3.00
C LEU A 30 -4.82 3.65 4.07
N LYS A 31 -3.92 2.75 3.75
CA LYS A 31 -2.88 2.31 4.69
C LYS A 31 -1.94 3.46 5.03
N ALA A 32 -1.65 4.33 4.08
CA ALA A 32 -0.84 5.51 4.30
C ALA A 32 -1.49 6.48 5.29
N LYS A 33 -2.81 6.45 5.39
CA LYS A 33 -3.56 7.24 6.37
C LYS A 33 -3.58 6.60 7.77
N GLY A 34 -3.02 5.39 7.90
CA GLY A 34 -2.93 4.71 9.19
C GLY A 34 -4.05 3.72 9.48
N LEU A 35 -4.89 3.39 8.48
CA LEU A 35 -5.98 2.44 8.69
C LEU A 35 -5.45 1.01 8.86
N THR A 36 -6.17 0.21 9.65
CA THR A 36 -5.87 -1.21 9.82
C THR A 36 -6.45 -2.01 8.66
N ASN A 37 -6.00 -3.27 8.52
CA ASN A 37 -6.53 -4.17 7.49
C ASN A 37 -8.04 -4.39 7.66
N ILE A 38 -8.53 -4.44 8.88
CA ILE A 38 -9.96 -4.59 9.16
C ILE A 38 -10.72 -3.37 8.63
N GLN A 39 -10.20 -2.17 8.89
CA GLN A 39 -10.81 -0.93 8.39
C GLN A 39 -10.77 -0.89 6.86
N LEU A 40 -9.69 -1.35 6.24
CA LEU A 40 -9.59 -1.43 4.79
C LEU A 40 -10.67 -2.37 4.22
N SER A 41 -10.86 -3.54 4.83
CA SER A 41 -11.85 -4.49 4.36
C SER A 41 -13.26 -3.91 4.41
N MET A 42 -13.54 -3.14 5.45
CA MET A 42 -14.86 -2.50 5.60
C MET A 42 -15.06 -1.38 4.59
N GLN A 43 -14.07 -0.53 4.38
CA GLN A 43 -14.20 0.62 3.48
C GLN A 43 -14.20 0.22 2.01
N LEU A 44 -13.40 -0.77 1.64
CA LEU A 44 -13.28 -1.21 0.26
C LEU A 44 -14.21 -2.36 -0.09
N ASN A 45 -14.98 -2.82 0.88
CA ASN A 45 -15.91 -3.93 0.70
C ASN A 45 -15.20 -5.19 0.18
N MET A 46 -14.03 -5.47 0.74
CA MET A 46 -13.22 -6.64 0.42
C MET A 46 -13.13 -7.55 1.64
N SER A 47 -12.87 -8.85 1.40
CA SER A 47 -12.57 -9.76 2.50
C SER A 47 -11.21 -9.41 3.12
N GLU A 48 -11.02 -9.77 4.39
CA GLU A 48 -9.72 -9.57 5.06
C GLU A 48 -8.61 -10.34 4.35
N SER A 49 -8.91 -11.53 3.85
CA SER A 49 -7.94 -12.32 3.09
C SER A 49 -7.48 -11.59 1.84
N LYS A 50 -8.43 -10.98 1.11
CA LYS A 50 -8.10 -10.21 -0.09
C LYS A 50 -7.27 -8.99 0.25
N VAL A 51 -7.61 -8.29 1.33
CA VAL A 51 -6.83 -7.13 1.80
C VAL A 51 -5.40 -7.55 2.14
N SER A 52 -5.23 -8.66 2.86
CA SER A 52 -3.91 -9.17 3.22
C SER A 52 -3.08 -9.50 2.00
N MET A 53 -3.67 -10.17 1.02
CA MET A 53 -2.96 -10.50 -0.23
C MET A 53 -2.60 -9.25 -1.01
N THR A 54 -3.52 -8.30 -1.11
CA THR A 54 -3.28 -7.04 -1.81
C THR A 54 -2.16 -6.25 -1.16
N MET A 55 -2.17 -6.17 0.18
CA MET A 55 -1.11 -5.48 0.92
C MET A 55 0.24 -6.17 0.77
N LYS A 56 0.26 -7.49 0.69
CA LYS A 56 1.49 -8.23 0.44
C LYS A 56 2.10 -7.83 -0.91
N ARG A 57 1.27 -7.71 -1.94
CA ARG A 57 1.72 -7.26 -3.26
C ARG A 57 2.22 -5.82 -3.23
N VAL A 58 1.51 -4.95 -2.52
CA VAL A 58 1.92 -3.55 -2.34
C VAL A 58 3.31 -3.48 -1.70
N ARG A 59 3.51 -4.22 -0.60
CA ARG A 59 4.81 -4.24 0.09
C ARG A 59 5.92 -4.73 -0.82
N THR A 60 5.65 -5.76 -1.60
CA THR A 60 6.65 -6.30 -2.53
C THR A 60 7.07 -5.23 -3.55
N LYS A 61 6.12 -4.51 -4.11
CA LYS A 61 6.41 -3.45 -5.07
C LYS A 61 7.17 -2.29 -4.44
N VAL A 62 6.78 -1.87 -3.24
CA VAL A 62 7.47 -0.81 -2.51
C VAL A 62 8.90 -1.23 -2.17
N THR A 63 9.09 -2.46 -1.71
CA THR A 63 10.41 -2.97 -1.38
C THR A 63 11.35 -2.96 -2.59
N LYS A 64 10.84 -3.30 -3.77
CA LYS A 64 11.64 -3.24 -5.00
C LYS A 64 12.12 -1.82 -5.29
N ILE A 65 11.26 -0.83 -5.11
CA ILE A 65 11.64 0.57 -5.32
C ILE A 65 12.70 1.01 -4.30
N LEU A 66 12.54 0.61 -3.03
CA LEU A 66 13.51 0.93 -1.99
C LEU A 66 14.89 0.32 -2.28
N ASP A 67 14.91 -0.91 -2.78
CA ASP A 67 16.17 -1.56 -3.14
C ASP A 67 16.85 -0.85 -4.32
N TRP A 68 16.07 -0.29 -5.24
CA TRP A 68 16.59 0.43 -6.40
C TRP A 68 17.21 1.77 -6.03
N THR A 69 16.80 2.38 -4.93
CA THR A 69 17.29 3.70 -4.50
C THR A 69 18.47 3.61 -3.54
N VAL A 70 18.85 2.41 -3.16
CA VAL A 70 20.03 2.17 -2.34
C VAL A 70 21.26 1.82 -3.23
#